data_704f17498613f890019698b5f6209640
#
_entry.id   704f17498613f890019698b5f6209640
#
_cell.length_a   1.000
_cell.length_b   1.000
_cell.length_c   1.000
_cell.angle_alpha   90.00
_cell.angle_beta   90.00
_cell.angle_gamma   90.00
#
_symmetry.space_group_name_H-M   'P 1'
#
loop_
_entity.id
_entity.type
_entity.pdbx_description
1 polymer ?
#
loop_
_entity_poly.entity_id
_entity_poly.type
_entity_poly.pdbx_seq_one_letter_code
_entity_poly.pdbx_strand_id
1 'polypeptide(L)'
;MNFGAEQQRRVLVPLSFGVSSVTLLHILDLHLKTQKSKTGRTGFAISAIYIEDPGQSIQAGELLDHIRQQYPDHEYASLPLHDVFRLVPDDASIRNLVPQAEHEDHSSPEEQFAHLINSLTSATARADVLSTLRARLIVEHAKLTGCESILWGDSTTRLAQRTLAETAKGRGFSLPWQVSDGESPFGMNFHYPLRDVLKKELVSYIDMAEPGLSSLVHETSTGVTTASTSSKSTTIDDLMKQYFESVEENFPSIVANVVRTTSKLEVRPSASSDARCDLCSMPVPSGRFGIHGWGGDQQDGDDFATSDIKRSICYGCTRSMPKTALTANGN
;
A
#
# COMPACT_ATOMS: atom_id res chain seq x y z
N MET A 1 10.90 -40.76 -16.22
CA MET A 1 11.01 -39.94 -15.03
C MET A 1 9.84 -38.97 -15.06
N ASN A 2 8.81 -39.21 -14.23
CA ASN A 2 7.70 -38.26 -14.10
C ASN A 2 8.23 -37.03 -13.34
N PHE A 3 8.46 -35.97 -14.04
CA PHE A 3 8.57 -34.65 -13.40
C PHE A 3 7.20 -34.37 -12.80
N GLY A 4 7.11 -34.30 -11.49
CA GLY A 4 5.92 -33.90 -10.78
C GLY A 4 5.43 -32.56 -11.35
N ALA A 5 4.13 -32.37 -11.41
CA ALA A 5 3.53 -31.11 -11.83
C ALA A 5 4.19 -29.98 -11.01
N GLU A 6 5.10 -29.23 -11.62
CA GLU A 6 5.66 -28.03 -11.00
C GLU A 6 4.47 -27.16 -10.65
N GLN A 7 4.32 -26.89 -9.37
CA GLN A 7 3.26 -26.02 -8.86
C GLN A 7 3.41 -24.67 -9.58
N GLN A 8 2.43 -24.30 -10.39
CA GLN A 8 2.48 -23.09 -11.19
C GLN A 8 2.69 -21.88 -10.26
N ARG A 9 3.70 -21.07 -10.55
CA ARG A 9 3.98 -19.83 -9.81
C ARG A 9 2.73 -18.98 -9.74
N ARG A 10 2.41 -18.46 -8.57
CA ARG A 10 1.25 -17.60 -8.35
C ARG A 10 1.71 -16.18 -7.99
N VAL A 11 1.12 -15.18 -8.63
CA VAL A 11 1.39 -13.76 -8.34
C VAL A 11 0.11 -13.07 -7.90
N LEU A 12 0.22 -12.15 -6.94
CA LEU A 12 -0.91 -11.34 -6.49
C LEU A 12 -0.92 -9.99 -7.23
N VAL A 13 -2.10 -9.58 -7.69
CA VAL A 13 -2.35 -8.27 -8.31
C VAL A 13 -3.39 -7.52 -7.47
N PRO A 14 -3.00 -6.51 -6.68
CA PRO A 14 -3.96 -5.66 -5.99
C PRO A 14 -4.74 -4.79 -6.97
N LEU A 15 -6.07 -4.84 -6.88
CA LEU A 15 -6.99 -4.03 -7.68
C LEU A 15 -7.50 -2.85 -6.84
N SER A 16 -7.40 -1.65 -7.39
CA SER A 16 -8.02 -0.43 -6.84
C SER A 16 -9.10 0.12 -7.77
N PHE A 17 -9.36 -0.56 -8.89
CA PHE A 17 -10.18 -0.12 -10.01
C PHE A 17 -9.74 1.19 -10.66
N GLY A 18 -8.58 1.74 -10.27
CA GLY A 18 -7.99 2.89 -10.96
C GLY A 18 -7.35 2.47 -12.28
N VAL A 19 -7.12 3.47 -13.16
CA VAL A 19 -6.51 3.30 -14.49
C VAL A 19 -5.33 2.33 -14.48
N SER A 20 -4.38 2.51 -13.56
CA SER A 20 -3.13 1.73 -13.55
C SER A 20 -3.35 0.26 -13.17
N SER A 21 -4.19 -0.03 -12.17
CA SER A 21 -4.42 -1.42 -11.73
C SER A 21 -5.23 -2.23 -12.76
N VAL A 22 -6.21 -1.60 -13.40
CA VAL A 22 -7.01 -2.23 -14.47
C VAL A 22 -6.13 -2.48 -15.70
N THR A 23 -5.33 -1.50 -16.10
CA THR A 23 -4.39 -1.66 -17.22
C THR A 23 -3.37 -2.75 -16.96
N LEU A 24 -2.82 -2.84 -15.73
CA LEU A 24 -1.89 -3.90 -15.38
C LEU A 24 -2.53 -5.28 -15.54
N LEU A 25 -3.73 -5.49 -14.99
CA LEU A 25 -4.43 -6.78 -15.11
C LEU A 25 -4.69 -7.12 -16.57
N HIS A 26 -5.16 -6.16 -17.39
CA HIS A 26 -5.40 -6.35 -18.81
C HIS A 26 -4.13 -6.76 -19.57
N ILE A 27 -3.02 -6.06 -19.39
CA ILE A 27 -1.75 -6.37 -20.06
C ILE A 27 -1.24 -7.75 -19.65
N LEU A 28 -1.34 -8.12 -18.38
CA LEU A 28 -0.94 -9.43 -17.89
C LEU A 28 -1.80 -10.55 -18.47
N ASP A 29 -3.12 -10.34 -18.56
CA ASP A 29 -4.04 -11.29 -19.19
C ASP A 29 -3.71 -11.53 -20.67
N LEU A 30 -3.51 -10.45 -21.43
CA LEU A 30 -3.08 -10.53 -22.83
C LEU A 30 -1.73 -11.27 -22.98
N HIS A 31 -0.79 -10.98 -22.10
CA HIS A 31 0.51 -11.65 -22.08
C HIS A 31 0.35 -13.16 -21.86
N LEU A 32 -0.42 -13.57 -20.86
CA LEU A 32 -0.66 -14.98 -20.54
C LEU A 32 -1.42 -15.70 -21.65
N LYS A 33 -2.43 -15.09 -22.25
CA LYS A 33 -3.16 -15.63 -23.42
C LYS A 33 -2.22 -15.82 -24.61
N THR A 34 -1.37 -14.84 -24.89
CA THR A 34 -0.37 -14.92 -25.95
C THR A 34 0.66 -16.01 -25.66
N GLN A 35 1.12 -16.15 -24.44
CA GLN A 35 2.05 -17.18 -24.02
C GLN A 35 1.41 -18.58 -24.17
N LYS A 36 0.17 -18.75 -23.69
CA LYS A 36 -0.59 -20.00 -23.77
C LYS A 36 -0.81 -20.43 -25.24
N SER A 37 -1.13 -19.47 -26.13
CA SER A 37 -1.31 -19.77 -27.56
C SER A 37 -0.03 -20.23 -28.24
N LYS A 38 1.15 -19.73 -27.83
CA LYS A 38 2.45 -20.06 -28.43
C LYS A 38 3.08 -21.32 -27.84
N THR A 39 2.91 -21.56 -26.53
CA THR A 39 3.65 -22.61 -25.80
C THR A 39 2.76 -23.69 -25.19
N GLY A 40 1.44 -23.52 -25.23
CA GLY A 40 0.47 -24.41 -24.61
C GLY A 40 0.36 -24.28 -23.10
N ARG A 41 1.17 -23.42 -22.45
CA ARG A 41 1.18 -23.22 -20.99
C ARG A 41 1.45 -21.78 -20.63
N THR A 42 1.11 -21.38 -19.40
CA THR A 42 1.40 -20.05 -18.83
C THR A 42 2.54 -20.14 -17.83
N GLY A 43 3.35 -19.09 -17.73
CA GLY A 43 4.50 -19.03 -16.81
C GLY A 43 4.09 -18.82 -15.34
N PHE A 44 2.93 -18.22 -15.11
CA PHE A 44 2.38 -17.97 -13.77
C PHE A 44 0.85 -17.89 -13.82
N ALA A 45 0.22 -17.97 -12.64
CA ALA A 45 -1.20 -17.71 -12.44
C ALA A 45 -1.39 -16.38 -11.72
N ILE A 46 -2.46 -15.66 -12.05
CA ILE A 46 -2.83 -14.41 -11.40
C ILE A 46 -3.90 -14.67 -10.35
N SER A 47 -3.67 -14.17 -9.14
CA SER A 47 -4.67 -13.97 -8.11
C SER A 47 -4.86 -12.45 -7.94
N ALA A 48 -6.07 -11.95 -8.15
CA ALA A 48 -6.39 -10.54 -8.00
C ALA A 48 -7.13 -10.29 -6.68
N ILE A 49 -6.77 -9.23 -5.95
CA ILE A 49 -7.41 -8.89 -4.68
C ILE A 49 -7.91 -7.45 -4.69
N TYR A 50 -9.13 -7.27 -4.22
CA TYR A 50 -9.69 -5.97 -3.88
C TYR A 50 -9.84 -5.85 -2.36
N ILE A 51 -9.42 -4.72 -1.79
CA ILE A 51 -9.64 -4.41 -0.38
C ILE A 51 -10.78 -3.40 -0.27
N GLU A 52 -11.84 -3.80 0.41
CA GLU A 52 -13.03 -2.99 0.60
C GLU A 52 -12.79 -1.92 1.67
N ASP A 53 -12.97 -0.66 1.27
CA ASP A 53 -12.96 0.45 2.21
C ASP A 53 -14.32 0.58 2.92
N PRO A 54 -14.35 1.01 4.19
CA PRO A 54 -15.60 1.25 4.88
C PRO A 54 -16.50 2.23 4.12
N GLY A 55 -17.71 1.81 3.78
CA GLY A 55 -18.72 2.65 3.12
C GLY A 55 -18.73 2.62 1.59
N GLN A 56 -17.84 1.86 0.92
CA GLN A 56 -17.79 1.81 -0.57
C GLN A 56 -18.22 0.47 -1.18
N SER A 57 -18.80 -0.44 -0.43
CA SER A 57 -18.90 -1.86 -0.80
C SER A 57 -19.78 -2.22 -2.01
N ILE A 58 -20.86 -1.49 -2.30
CA ILE A 58 -21.84 -1.92 -3.34
C ILE A 58 -21.27 -1.74 -4.75
N GLN A 59 -20.82 -0.55 -5.10
CA GLN A 59 -20.30 -0.25 -6.44
C GLN A 59 -19.01 -1.02 -6.76
N ALA A 60 -18.17 -1.25 -5.76
CA ALA A 60 -16.92 -2.00 -5.91
C ALA A 60 -17.17 -3.50 -6.16
N GLY A 61 -18.22 -4.07 -5.56
CA GLY A 61 -18.65 -5.45 -5.82
C GLY A 61 -19.06 -5.65 -7.27
N GLU A 62 -19.87 -4.73 -7.82
CA GLU A 62 -20.29 -4.77 -9.22
C GLU A 62 -19.10 -4.66 -10.19
N LEU A 63 -18.14 -3.78 -9.90
CA LEU A 63 -16.91 -3.65 -10.68
C LEU A 63 -16.07 -4.92 -10.66
N LEU A 64 -15.94 -5.55 -9.50
CA LEU A 64 -15.20 -6.81 -9.38
C LEU A 64 -15.87 -7.91 -10.18
N ASP A 65 -17.21 -7.98 -10.19
CA ASP A 65 -17.95 -8.96 -10.98
C ASP A 65 -17.82 -8.71 -12.49
N HIS A 66 -17.81 -7.46 -12.92
CA HIS A 66 -17.52 -7.14 -14.33
C HIS A 66 -16.08 -7.55 -14.72
N ILE A 67 -15.09 -7.32 -13.87
CA ILE A 67 -13.71 -7.76 -14.12
C ILE A 67 -13.62 -9.28 -14.18
N ARG A 68 -14.32 -10.02 -13.30
CA ARG A 68 -14.39 -11.49 -13.35
C ARG A 68 -14.98 -12.01 -14.65
N GLN A 69 -16.01 -11.35 -15.14
CA GLN A 69 -16.64 -11.72 -16.42
C GLN A 69 -15.69 -11.48 -17.61
N GLN A 70 -14.94 -10.40 -17.58
CA GLN A 70 -14.03 -10.05 -18.68
C GLN A 70 -12.73 -10.87 -18.66
N TYR A 71 -12.24 -11.26 -17.49
CA TYR A 71 -10.99 -12.03 -17.30
C TYR A 71 -11.24 -13.28 -16.47
N PRO A 72 -12.01 -14.26 -16.97
CA PRO A 72 -12.46 -15.42 -16.19
C PRO A 72 -11.36 -16.43 -15.85
N ASP A 73 -10.19 -16.33 -16.48
CA ASP A 73 -9.06 -17.27 -16.27
C ASP A 73 -8.27 -17.02 -14.96
N HIS A 74 -8.64 -15.99 -14.18
CA HIS A 74 -7.92 -15.58 -12.98
C HIS A 74 -8.73 -15.81 -11.70
N GLU A 75 -8.04 -15.88 -10.57
CA GLU A 75 -8.67 -15.95 -9.26
C GLU A 75 -8.93 -14.54 -8.70
N TYR A 76 -10.03 -14.37 -7.98
CA TYR A 76 -10.42 -13.07 -7.42
C TYR A 76 -10.85 -13.20 -5.97
N ALA A 77 -10.35 -12.32 -5.12
CA ALA A 77 -10.74 -12.17 -3.72
C ALA A 77 -11.18 -10.73 -3.43
N SER A 78 -12.13 -10.59 -2.53
CA SER A 78 -12.48 -9.32 -1.89
C SER A 78 -12.39 -9.50 -0.39
N LEU A 79 -11.73 -8.56 0.30
CA LEU A 79 -11.58 -8.58 1.76
C LEU A 79 -11.90 -7.19 2.32
N PRO A 80 -12.69 -7.11 3.39
CA PRO A 80 -12.90 -5.87 4.10
C PRO A 80 -11.61 -5.47 4.84
N LEU A 81 -11.31 -4.17 4.89
CA LEU A 81 -10.06 -3.67 5.46
C LEU A 81 -9.88 -4.03 6.95
N HIS A 82 -10.98 -4.17 7.71
CA HIS A 82 -10.93 -4.57 9.11
C HIS A 82 -10.40 -5.99 9.33
N ASP A 83 -10.43 -6.85 8.31
CA ASP A 83 -9.83 -8.19 8.36
C ASP A 83 -8.32 -8.17 8.65
N VAL A 84 -7.67 -7.02 8.58
CA VAL A 84 -6.29 -6.86 9.02
C VAL A 84 -6.08 -7.30 10.47
N PHE A 85 -7.08 -7.09 11.35
CA PHE A 85 -7.04 -7.52 12.75
C PHE A 85 -7.21 -9.03 12.93
N ARG A 86 -7.76 -9.71 11.93
CA ARG A 86 -7.95 -11.16 11.94
C ARG A 86 -6.80 -11.91 11.26
N LEU A 87 -6.32 -11.39 10.12
CA LEU A 87 -5.41 -12.10 9.23
C LEU A 87 -3.93 -11.81 9.50
N VAL A 88 -3.60 -10.66 10.11
CA VAL A 88 -2.23 -10.41 10.54
C VAL A 88 -1.95 -11.32 11.73
N PRO A 89 -1.05 -12.33 11.56
CA PRO A 89 -0.80 -13.28 12.62
C PRO A 89 -0.30 -12.56 13.87
N ASP A 90 -0.45 -13.18 15.02
CA ASP A 90 -0.13 -12.87 16.42
C ASP A 90 0.92 -11.78 16.73
N ASP A 91 1.26 -11.02 15.72
CA ASP A 91 1.94 -9.75 15.87
C ASP A 91 0.99 -8.84 16.66
N ALA A 92 1.02 -9.03 17.98
CA ALA A 92 0.25 -8.27 18.96
C ALA A 92 0.32 -6.75 18.73
N SER A 93 1.22 -6.35 17.82
CA SER A 93 1.57 -5.00 17.49
C SER A 93 0.39 -4.19 16.95
N ILE A 94 -0.39 -4.68 15.96
CA ILE A 94 -1.53 -3.90 15.42
C ILE A 94 -2.66 -3.81 16.46
N ARG A 95 -2.97 -4.91 17.15
CA ARG A 95 -4.00 -4.91 18.20
C ARG A 95 -3.64 -3.97 19.33
N ASN A 96 -2.35 -3.90 19.68
CA ASN A 96 -1.84 -2.98 20.71
C ASN A 96 -1.90 -1.50 20.31
N LEU A 97 -2.14 -1.18 19.03
CA LEU A 97 -2.32 0.20 18.58
C LEU A 97 -3.73 0.73 18.85
N VAL A 98 -4.69 -0.15 19.11
CA VAL A 98 -6.04 0.26 19.53
C VAL A 98 -5.96 0.78 20.98
N PRO A 99 -6.51 1.98 21.28
CA PRO A 99 -6.49 2.53 22.65
C PRO A 99 -7.13 1.56 23.66
N GLN A 100 -6.42 1.25 24.75
CA GLN A 100 -6.79 0.18 25.70
C GLN A 100 -8.00 0.50 26.60
N ALA A 101 -8.50 1.70 26.63
CA ALA A 101 -9.62 2.08 27.51
C ALA A 101 -10.92 1.29 27.22
N GLU A 102 -10.95 0.49 26.15
CA GLU A 102 -12.13 -0.23 25.66
C GLU A 102 -11.80 -1.67 25.19
N HIS A 103 -10.67 -2.23 25.61
CA HIS A 103 -10.37 -3.64 25.40
C HIS A 103 -11.20 -4.53 26.32
N GLU A 104 -12.42 -4.81 25.93
CA GLU A 104 -12.97 -6.12 26.25
C GLU A 104 -12.28 -7.13 25.31
N ASP A 105 -11.75 -8.22 25.85
CA ASP A 105 -11.03 -9.30 25.15
C ASP A 105 -11.84 -9.96 23.99
N HIS A 106 -13.00 -9.43 23.67
CA HIS A 106 -14.00 -9.96 22.74
C HIS A 106 -14.48 -8.97 21.66
N SER A 107 -13.83 -7.79 21.49
CA SER A 107 -14.24 -6.86 20.43
C SER A 107 -13.98 -7.47 19.03
N SER A 108 -14.98 -7.31 18.15
CA SER A 108 -14.87 -7.79 16.76
C SER A 108 -13.79 -7.03 15.98
N PRO A 109 -13.24 -7.58 14.87
CA PRO A 109 -12.32 -6.86 14.00
C PRO A 109 -12.86 -5.52 13.53
N GLU A 110 -14.16 -5.42 13.25
CA GLU A 110 -14.86 -4.19 12.87
C GLU A 110 -14.82 -3.14 13.98
N GLU A 111 -15.08 -3.55 15.21
CA GLU A 111 -15.05 -2.65 16.37
C GLU A 111 -13.63 -2.16 16.63
N GLN A 112 -12.65 -3.05 16.63
CA GLN A 112 -11.23 -2.68 16.79
C GLN A 112 -10.79 -1.67 15.71
N PHE A 113 -11.19 -1.90 14.47
CA PHE A 113 -10.93 -1.00 13.36
C PHE A 113 -11.60 0.36 13.55
N ALA A 114 -12.89 0.38 13.92
CA ALA A 114 -13.63 1.61 14.16
C ALA A 114 -13.01 2.44 15.31
N HIS A 115 -12.63 1.81 16.41
CA HIS A 115 -11.95 2.46 17.53
C HIS A 115 -10.63 3.08 17.10
N LEU A 116 -9.79 2.32 16.35
CA LEU A 116 -8.53 2.84 15.85
C LEU A 116 -8.75 4.08 14.96
N ILE A 117 -9.62 3.99 13.96
CA ILE A 117 -9.85 5.09 13.01
C ILE A 117 -10.46 6.33 13.69
N ASN A 118 -11.37 6.13 14.64
CA ASN A 118 -11.98 7.24 15.40
C ASN A 118 -10.98 7.94 16.34
N SER A 119 -9.93 7.24 16.78
CA SER A 119 -8.87 7.83 17.60
C SER A 119 -7.95 8.78 16.83
N LEU A 120 -7.97 8.71 15.47
CA LEU A 120 -7.10 9.51 14.61
C LEU A 120 -7.70 10.89 14.36
N THR A 121 -6.96 11.93 14.73
CA THR A 121 -7.45 13.31 14.79
C THR A 121 -7.35 14.07 13.47
N SER A 122 -6.44 13.68 12.56
CA SER A 122 -6.21 14.40 11.30
C SER A 122 -6.57 13.56 10.07
N ALA A 123 -6.99 14.22 8.99
CA ALA A 123 -7.27 13.57 7.71
C ALA A 123 -6.01 12.85 7.16
N THR A 124 -4.84 13.48 7.25
CA THR A 124 -3.57 12.87 6.84
C THR A 124 -3.25 11.62 7.65
N ALA A 125 -3.39 11.66 8.98
CA ALA A 125 -3.16 10.49 9.84
C ALA A 125 -4.09 9.34 9.48
N ARG A 126 -5.38 9.64 9.27
CA ARG A 126 -6.38 8.65 8.89
C ARG A 126 -6.06 8.01 7.52
N ALA A 127 -5.79 8.81 6.51
CA ALA A 127 -5.41 8.32 5.19
C ALA A 127 -4.14 7.46 5.23
N ASP A 128 -3.15 7.88 6.01
CA ASP A 128 -1.88 7.19 6.17
C ASP A 128 -2.03 5.83 6.86
N VAL A 129 -2.78 5.77 7.96
CA VAL A 129 -3.05 4.52 8.67
C VAL A 129 -3.85 3.57 7.78
N LEU A 130 -4.93 4.03 7.11
CA LEU A 130 -5.71 3.21 6.19
C LEU A 130 -4.85 2.63 5.06
N SER A 131 -3.99 3.45 4.44
CA SER A 131 -3.08 3.00 3.39
C SER A 131 -2.09 1.93 3.90
N THR A 132 -1.56 2.13 5.10
CA THR A 132 -0.63 1.19 5.74
C THR A 132 -1.31 -0.15 6.06
N LEU A 133 -2.50 -0.11 6.67
CA LEU A 133 -3.26 -1.33 7.00
C LEU A 133 -3.65 -2.10 5.74
N ARG A 134 -4.05 -1.38 4.67
CA ARG A 134 -4.36 -2.00 3.37
C ARG A 134 -3.14 -2.73 2.78
N ALA A 135 -1.97 -2.11 2.79
CA ALA A 135 -0.75 -2.75 2.31
C ALA A 135 -0.41 -4.01 3.12
N ARG A 136 -0.56 -3.97 4.45
CA ARG A 136 -0.35 -5.14 5.31
C ARG A 136 -1.33 -6.26 5.01
N LEU A 137 -2.63 -5.95 4.87
CA LEU A 137 -3.65 -6.95 4.56
C LEU A 137 -3.38 -7.63 3.21
N ILE A 138 -2.98 -6.86 2.19
CA ILE A 138 -2.59 -7.40 0.87
C ILE A 138 -1.41 -8.38 1.01
N VAL A 139 -0.38 -7.99 1.76
CA VAL A 139 0.81 -8.82 1.98
C VAL A 139 0.46 -10.13 2.71
N GLU A 140 -0.32 -10.06 3.78
CA GLU A 140 -0.71 -11.25 4.54
C GLU A 140 -1.62 -12.17 3.71
N HIS A 141 -2.54 -11.61 2.92
CA HIS A 141 -3.33 -12.40 1.99
C HIS A 141 -2.45 -13.12 0.96
N ALA A 142 -1.45 -12.43 0.40
CA ALA A 142 -0.52 -13.04 -0.55
C ALA A 142 0.23 -14.23 0.05
N LYS A 143 0.68 -14.12 1.31
CA LYS A 143 1.34 -15.21 2.04
C LYS A 143 0.39 -16.39 2.27
N LEU A 144 -0.83 -16.10 2.75
CA LEU A 144 -1.84 -17.13 3.04
C LEU A 144 -2.26 -17.90 1.78
N THR A 145 -2.31 -17.23 0.63
CA THR A 145 -2.68 -17.85 -0.65
C THR A 145 -1.51 -18.45 -1.42
N GLY A 146 -0.29 -18.41 -0.85
CA GLY A 146 0.91 -18.98 -1.45
C GLY A 146 1.39 -18.23 -2.70
N CYS A 147 1.13 -16.92 -2.80
CA CYS A 147 1.69 -16.10 -3.86
C CYS A 147 3.18 -15.84 -3.63
N GLU A 148 4.01 -15.99 -4.67
CA GLU A 148 5.45 -15.76 -4.60
C GLU A 148 5.82 -14.27 -4.62
N SER A 149 4.96 -13.44 -5.22
CA SER A 149 5.22 -12.02 -5.37
C SER A 149 3.92 -11.21 -5.50
N ILE A 150 4.04 -9.90 -5.28
CA ILE A 150 2.97 -8.93 -5.50
C ILE A 150 3.38 -8.00 -6.65
N LEU A 151 2.50 -7.87 -7.65
CA LEU A 151 2.65 -6.95 -8.77
C LEU A 151 1.80 -5.70 -8.50
N TRP A 152 2.47 -4.62 -8.07
CA TRP A 152 1.81 -3.36 -7.78
C TRP A 152 1.49 -2.60 -9.07
N GLY A 153 0.24 -2.16 -9.22
CA GLY A 153 -0.22 -1.37 -10.37
C GLY A 153 0.12 0.12 -10.27
N ASP A 154 1.33 0.45 -9.80
CA ASP A 154 1.74 1.85 -9.65
C ASP A 154 2.49 2.34 -10.90
N SER A 155 1.96 3.41 -11.53
CA SER A 155 2.62 4.12 -12.64
C SER A 155 3.82 4.95 -12.16
N THR A 156 4.65 5.44 -13.10
CA THR A 156 5.73 6.40 -12.80
C THR A 156 5.21 7.58 -11.97
N THR A 157 4.07 8.14 -12.36
CA THR A 157 3.44 9.27 -11.67
C THR A 157 3.09 8.92 -10.23
N ARG A 158 2.49 7.74 -10.01
CA ARG A 158 2.13 7.27 -8.68
C ARG A 158 3.36 7.00 -7.80
N LEU A 159 4.42 6.43 -8.36
CA LEU A 159 5.67 6.20 -7.64
C LEU A 159 6.39 7.50 -7.28
N ALA A 160 6.36 8.51 -8.16
CA ALA A 160 6.88 9.85 -7.85
C ALA A 160 6.10 10.52 -6.72
N GLN A 161 4.75 10.45 -6.75
CA GLN A 161 3.88 10.93 -5.67
C GLN A 161 4.25 10.26 -4.34
N ARG A 162 4.35 8.92 -4.34
CA ARG A 162 4.71 8.13 -3.14
C ARG A 162 6.08 8.52 -2.61
N THR A 163 7.07 8.71 -3.48
CA THR A 163 8.43 9.14 -3.10
C THR A 163 8.40 10.42 -2.26
N LEU A 164 7.73 11.46 -2.72
CA LEU A 164 7.68 12.71 -1.97
C LEU A 164 6.75 12.63 -0.76
N ALA A 165 5.62 11.94 -0.87
CA ALA A 165 4.69 11.79 0.25
C ALA A 165 5.35 11.04 1.42
N GLU A 166 6.01 9.92 1.18
CA GLU A 166 6.69 9.14 2.21
C GLU A 166 7.88 9.89 2.81
N THR A 167 8.61 10.66 1.99
CA THR A 167 9.67 11.55 2.48
C THR A 167 9.10 12.63 3.40
N ALA A 168 8.01 13.30 3.00
CA ALA A 168 7.35 14.33 3.80
C ALA A 168 6.74 13.78 5.10
N LYS A 169 6.27 12.53 5.08
CA LYS A 169 5.79 11.81 6.26
C LYS A 169 6.92 11.25 7.16
N GLY A 170 8.20 11.44 6.78
CA GLY A 170 9.36 10.99 7.55
C GLY A 170 9.70 9.51 7.38
N ARG A 171 9.23 8.87 6.31
CA ARG A 171 9.51 7.46 5.97
C ARG A 171 10.41 7.28 4.76
N GLY A 172 11.24 8.26 4.43
CA GLY A 172 12.21 8.17 3.33
C GLY A 172 13.12 6.94 3.38
N PHE A 173 13.36 6.39 4.57
CA PHE A 173 14.14 5.16 4.76
C PHE A 173 13.49 3.91 4.14
N SER A 174 12.17 3.90 3.96
CA SER A 174 11.42 2.76 3.43
C SER A 174 11.25 2.79 1.90
N LEU A 175 11.66 3.87 1.24
CA LEU A 175 11.51 4.05 -0.20
C LEU A 175 12.09 2.93 -1.06
N PRO A 176 13.27 2.34 -0.75
CA PRO A 176 13.81 1.26 -1.56
C PRO A 176 12.83 0.10 -1.76
N TRP A 177 12.00 -0.20 -0.76
CA TRP A 177 11.02 -1.27 -0.84
C TRP A 177 9.65 -0.85 -1.41
N GLN A 178 9.40 0.45 -1.48
CA GLN A 178 8.09 0.98 -1.89
C GLN A 178 8.04 1.46 -3.33
N VAL A 179 9.21 1.64 -3.98
CA VAL A 179 9.29 2.17 -5.34
C VAL A 179 10.23 1.39 -6.25
N SER A 180 10.86 0.33 -5.73
CA SER A 180 11.80 -0.51 -6.49
C SER A 180 11.41 -1.97 -6.44
N ASP A 181 11.75 -2.69 -7.51
CA ASP A 181 11.57 -4.14 -7.56
C ASP A 181 12.55 -4.82 -6.61
N GLY A 182 12.12 -5.91 -6.00
CA GLY A 182 12.99 -6.74 -5.17
C GLY A 182 12.32 -7.32 -3.94
N GLU A 183 13.13 -7.94 -3.09
CA GLU A 183 12.67 -8.51 -1.85
C GLU A 183 12.24 -7.43 -0.86
N SER A 184 11.02 -7.54 -0.36
CA SER A 184 10.47 -6.64 0.65
C SER A 184 10.82 -7.10 2.07
N PRO A 185 10.70 -6.24 3.08
CA PRO A 185 10.87 -6.63 4.47
C PRO A 185 9.90 -7.73 4.94
N PHE A 186 8.87 -8.01 4.17
CA PHE A 186 7.88 -9.04 4.48
C PHE A 186 8.31 -10.45 4.04
N GLY A 187 9.51 -10.61 3.46
CA GLY A 187 9.99 -11.89 2.89
C GLY A 187 9.30 -12.27 1.59
N MET A 188 8.82 -11.28 0.84
CA MET A 188 8.09 -11.44 -0.42
C MET A 188 8.61 -10.45 -1.45
N ASN A 189 8.66 -10.84 -2.72
CA ASN A 189 9.08 -9.95 -3.79
C ASN A 189 7.95 -8.98 -4.18
N PHE A 190 8.31 -7.70 -4.28
CA PHE A 190 7.47 -6.65 -4.86
C PHE A 190 7.97 -6.31 -6.24
N HIS A 191 7.04 -6.13 -7.18
CA HIS A 191 7.35 -5.70 -8.54
C HIS A 191 6.41 -4.57 -8.95
N TYR A 192 6.94 -3.65 -9.75
CA TYR A 192 6.24 -2.48 -10.27
C TYR A 192 6.29 -2.46 -11.81
N PRO A 193 5.50 -3.30 -12.50
CA PRO A 193 5.59 -3.46 -13.95
C PRO A 193 5.33 -2.19 -14.75
N LEU A 194 4.56 -1.24 -14.19
CA LEU A 194 4.21 0.02 -14.83
C LEU A 194 5.10 1.20 -14.40
N ARG A 195 6.22 0.93 -13.74
CA ARG A 195 7.11 1.96 -13.18
C ARG A 195 7.69 2.95 -14.18
N ASP A 196 7.77 2.57 -15.44
CA ASP A 196 8.32 3.39 -16.52
C ASP A 196 7.22 3.97 -17.43
N VAL A 197 5.94 3.81 -17.03
CA VAL A 197 4.76 4.29 -17.78
C VAL A 197 4.06 5.40 -16.99
N LEU A 198 3.85 6.55 -17.61
CA LEU A 198 3.17 7.70 -17.01
C LEU A 198 1.65 7.46 -16.90
N LYS A 199 0.99 8.13 -15.93
CA LYS A 199 -0.47 7.99 -15.77
C LYS A 199 -1.22 8.39 -17.06
N LYS A 200 -0.81 9.48 -17.70
CA LYS A 200 -1.43 9.95 -18.97
C LYS A 200 -1.31 8.93 -20.11
N GLU A 201 -0.22 8.17 -20.18
CA GLU A 201 -0.03 7.13 -21.17
C GLU A 201 -0.99 5.95 -20.92
N LEU A 202 -1.21 5.60 -19.65
CA LEU A 202 -2.18 4.57 -19.26
C LEU A 202 -3.62 4.99 -19.56
N VAL A 203 -3.97 6.27 -19.35
CA VAL A 203 -5.28 6.82 -19.75
C VAL A 203 -5.46 6.70 -21.26
N SER A 204 -4.47 7.16 -22.04
CA SER A 204 -4.51 7.05 -23.50
C SER A 204 -4.61 5.59 -23.97
N TYR A 205 -3.93 4.66 -23.29
CA TYR A 205 -4.02 3.24 -23.59
C TYR A 205 -5.44 2.69 -23.38
N ILE A 206 -6.09 3.04 -22.26
CA ILE A 206 -7.46 2.61 -21.95
C ILE A 206 -8.46 3.14 -22.99
N ASP A 207 -8.30 4.40 -23.41
CA ASP A 207 -9.17 5.03 -24.41
C ASP A 207 -9.03 4.38 -25.80
N MET A 208 -7.85 3.82 -26.11
CA MET A 208 -7.58 3.15 -27.38
C MET A 208 -7.88 1.64 -27.36
N ALA A 209 -7.90 1.03 -26.19
CA ALA A 209 -8.07 -0.41 -26.05
C ALA A 209 -9.53 -0.82 -26.28
N GLU A 210 -9.76 -1.78 -27.17
CA GLU A 210 -11.08 -2.37 -27.43
C GLU A 210 -11.33 -3.62 -26.58
N PRO A 211 -12.60 -3.87 -26.21
CA PRO A 211 -13.73 -3.00 -25.93
C PRO A 211 -13.85 -2.66 -24.44
N GLY A 212 -14.07 -1.38 -24.13
CA GLY A 212 -14.69 -1.04 -22.84
C GLY A 212 -13.84 -1.11 -21.58
N LEU A 213 -12.50 -1.07 -21.66
CA LEU A 213 -11.65 -0.98 -20.45
C LEU A 213 -12.02 0.23 -19.58
N SER A 214 -12.48 1.31 -20.20
CA SER A 214 -12.93 2.52 -19.50
C SER A 214 -14.10 2.24 -18.55
N SER A 215 -14.98 1.29 -18.86
CA SER A 215 -16.10 0.92 -17.99
C SER A 215 -15.68 0.17 -16.71
N LEU A 216 -14.48 -0.40 -16.69
CA LEU A 216 -13.89 -1.09 -15.53
C LEU A 216 -13.10 -0.14 -14.62
N VAL A 217 -12.86 1.09 -15.10
CA VAL A 217 -12.11 2.08 -14.35
C VAL A 217 -13.07 2.90 -13.51
N HIS A 218 -12.86 2.88 -12.22
CA HIS A 218 -13.50 3.77 -11.27
C HIS A 218 -12.42 4.61 -10.61
N GLU A 219 -12.22 5.84 -11.09
CA GLU A 219 -11.44 6.79 -10.32
C GLU A 219 -12.28 7.18 -9.11
N THR A 220 -11.90 6.67 -7.94
CA THR A 220 -12.38 7.25 -6.69
C THR A 220 -11.96 8.71 -6.71
N SER A 221 -12.89 9.57 -7.11
CA SER A 221 -12.76 10.99 -6.89
C SER A 221 -12.70 11.17 -5.37
N THR A 222 -11.50 11.16 -4.81
CA THR A 222 -11.26 11.82 -3.53
C THR A 222 -11.77 13.23 -3.77
N GLY A 223 -12.93 13.57 -3.25
CA GLY A 223 -13.81 14.69 -3.61
C GLY A 223 -13.16 16.08 -3.66
N VAL A 224 -12.30 16.26 -4.61
CA VAL A 224 -11.79 17.58 -5.00
C VAL A 224 -12.49 17.95 -6.31
N THR A 225 -13.80 18.15 -6.22
CA THR A 225 -14.43 19.13 -7.09
C THR A 225 -13.74 20.47 -6.87
N THR A 226 -13.41 21.16 -7.93
CA THR A 226 -12.71 22.44 -8.03
C THR A 226 -13.36 23.63 -7.28
N ALA A 227 -14.11 23.39 -6.22
CA ALA A 227 -14.78 24.40 -5.40
C ALA A 227 -14.33 24.27 -3.94
N SER A 228 -13.48 25.21 -3.50
CA SER A 228 -13.21 25.60 -2.11
C SER A 228 -13.05 24.44 -1.08
N THR A 229 -12.06 23.61 -1.26
CA THR A 229 -11.65 22.68 -0.20
C THR A 229 -10.95 23.46 0.90
N SER A 230 -11.53 23.48 2.08
CA SER A 230 -10.86 24.00 3.27
C SER A 230 -9.51 23.28 3.39
N SER A 231 -8.42 24.01 3.53
CA SER A 231 -7.05 23.50 3.66
C SER A 231 -6.87 22.44 4.77
N LYS A 232 -7.86 22.30 5.66
CA LYS A 232 -7.86 21.35 6.79
C LYS A 232 -8.20 19.91 6.41
N SER A 233 -8.77 19.64 5.23
CA SER A 233 -9.15 18.29 4.80
C SER A 233 -8.18 17.68 3.78
N THR A 234 -7.27 18.47 3.21
CA THR A 234 -6.30 18.00 2.21
C THR A 234 -5.18 17.21 2.87
N THR A 235 -4.94 16.00 2.40
CA THR A 235 -3.85 15.14 2.91
C THR A 235 -2.53 15.42 2.21
N ILE A 236 -1.41 14.96 2.78
CA ILE A 236 -0.09 15.02 2.12
C ILE A 236 -0.13 14.25 0.80
N ASP A 237 -0.79 13.10 0.78
CA ASP A 237 -0.93 12.28 -0.43
C ASP A 237 -1.72 12.99 -1.53
N ASP A 238 -2.79 13.72 -1.18
CA ASP A 238 -3.57 14.52 -2.13
C ASP A 238 -2.76 15.66 -2.71
N LEU A 239 -1.98 16.36 -1.88
CA LEU A 239 -1.08 17.44 -2.33
C LEU A 239 -0.04 16.94 -3.31
N MET A 240 0.60 15.79 -3.01
CA MET A 240 1.60 15.20 -3.89
C MET A 240 0.97 14.68 -5.18
N LYS A 241 -0.27 14.15 -5.11
CA LYS A 241 -1.03 13.73 -6.28
C LYS A 241 -1.28 14.91 -7.22
N GLN A 242 -1.86 16.00 -6.71
CA GLN A 242 -2.13 17.22 -7.49
C GLN A 242 -0.85 17.80 -8.10
N TYR A 243 0.23 17.86 -7.30
CA TYR A 243 1.52 18.37 -7.77
C TYR A 243 2.05 17.57 -8.96
N PHE A 244 2.14 16.24 -8.85
CA PHE A 244 2.71 15.43 -9.92
C PHE A 244 1.80 15.28 -11.13
N GLU A 245 0.48 15.31 -10.97
CA GLU A 245 -0.46 15.39 -12.10
C GLU A 245 -0.24 16.67 -12.91
N SER A 246 -0.07 17.82 -12.23
CA SER A 246 0.27 19.09 -12.90
C SER A 246 1.66 19.09 -13.54
N VAL A 247 2.66 18.53 -12.87
CA VAL A 247 4.04 18.45 -13.40
C VAL A 247 4.10 17.52 -14.62
N GLU A 248 3.36 16.41 -14.60
CA GLU A 248 3.34 15.45 -15.71
C GLU A 248 2.83 16.05 -17.02
N GLU A 249 1.89 16.98 -16.95
CA GLU A 249 1.34 17.64 -18.15
C GLU A 249 2.44 18.35 -18.95
N ASN A 250 3.30 19.11 -18.26
CA ASN A 250 4.27 20.00 -18.90
C ASN A 250 5.71 19.46 -18.85
N PHE A 251 6.05 18.68 -17.83
CA PHE A 251 7.41 18.24 -17.53
C PHE A 251 7.50 16.75 -17.20
N PRO A 252 7.05 15.82 -18.06
CA PRO A 252 7.01 14.39 -17.78
C PRO A 252 8.38 13.80 -17.42
N SER A 253 9.46 14.37 -17.96
CA SER A 253 10.83 13.95 -17.65
C SER A 253 11.21 14.17 -16.18
N ILE A 254 10.64 15.18 -15.50
CA ILE A 254 10.86 15.43 -14.07
C ILE A 254 10.27 14.27 -13.27
N VAL A 255 9.05 13.85 -13.60
CA VAL A 255 8.36 12.74 -12.94
C VAL A 255 9.19 11.45 -13.07
N ALA A 256 9.63 11.14 -14.29
CA ALA A 256 10.48 9.96 -14.57
C ALA A 256 11.83 10.04 -13.83
N ASN A 257 12.45 11.20 -13.74
CA ASN A 257 13.73 11.37 -13.07
C ASN A 257 13.61 11.18 -11.54
N VAL A 258 12.51 11.57 -10.92
CA VAL A 258 12.25 11.28 -9.50
C VAL A 258 12.29 9.77 -9.26
N VAL A 259 11.55 8.99 -10.05
CA VAL A 259 11.49 7.53 -9.90
C VAL A 259 12.84 6.88 -10.18
N ARG A 260 13.51 7.27 -11.26
CA ARG A 260 14.84 6.75 -11.61
C ARG A 260 15.90 7.05 -10.55
N THR A 261 15.82 8.21 -9.90
CA THR A 261 16.75 8.56 -8.82
C THR A 261 16.43 7.77 -7.57
N THR A 262 15.16 7.65 -7.21
CA THR A 262 14.73 6.92 -6.02
C THR A 262 15.00 5.42 -6.14
N SER A 263 14.89 4.86 -7.34
CA SER A 263 15.19 3.44 -7.57
C SER A 263 16.68 3.06 -7.41
N LYS A 264 17.56 4.04 -7.29
CA LYS A 264 19.00 3.82 -6.99
C LYS A 264 19.28 3.80 -5.48
N LEU A 265 18.27 4.06 -4.65
CA LEU A 265 18.44 3.96 -3.21
C LEU A 265 18.61 2.50 -2.81
N GLU A 266 19.65 2.23 -2.06
CA GLU A 266 19.98 0.90 -1.58
C GLU A 266 19.48 0.69 -0.15
N VAL A 267 19.08 -0.53 0.12
CA VAL A 267 18.74 -0.97 1.48
C VAL A 267 20.03 -1.12 2.28
N ARG A 268 20.05 -0.61 3.50
CA ARG A 268 21.21 -0.83 4.40
C ARG A 268 21.33 -2.32 4.74
N PRO A 269 22.56 -2.88 4.75
CA PRO A 269 22.77 -4.30 5.05
C PRO A 269 22.26 -4.76 6.42
N SER A 270 22.16 -3.86 7.40
CA SER A 270 21.66 -4.14 8.74
C SER A 270 20.14 -4.20 8.86
N ALA A 271 19.40 -3.81 7.83
CA ALA A 271 17.95 -3.71 7.89
C ALA A 271 17.22 -5.05 8.12
N SER A 272 17.87 -6.19 7.86
CA SER A 272 17.29 -7.52 8.10
C SER A 272 17.27 -7.92 9.59
N SER A 273 18.11 -7.31 10.42
CA SER A 273 18.21 -7.56 11.87
C SER A 273 17.54 -6.47 12.71
N ASP A 274 17.09 -5.37 12.11
CA ASP A 274 16.49 -4.27 12.81
C ASP A 274 15.08 -4.62 13.32
N ALA A 275 14.70 -4.00 14.46
CA ALA A 275 13.33 -4.08 14.95
C ALA A 275 12.34 -3.56 13.89
N ARG A 276 11.16 -4.14 13.84
CA ARG A 276 10.11 -3.74 12.87
C ARG A 276 9.13 -2.78 13.50
N CYS A 277 8.65 -1.84 12.70
CA CYS A 277 7.61 -0.92 13.13
C CYS A 277 6.28 -1.66 13.33
N ASP A 278 5.67 -1.49 14.50
CA ASP A 278 4.43 -2.15 14.88
C ASP A 278 3.26 -1.82 13.94
N LEU A 279 3.24 -0.62 13.33
CA LEU A 279 2.19 -0.26 12.38
C LEU A 279 2.52 -0.68 10.94
N CYS A 280 3.64 -0.23 10.37
CA CYS A 280 3.94 -0.45 8.94
C CYS A 280 4.83 -1.67 8.67
N SER A 281 5.34 -2.34 9.69
CA SER A 281 6.27 -3.48 9.62
C SER A 281 7.56 -3.23 8.84
N MET A 282 7.87 -2.00 8.51
CA MET A 282 9.16 -1.64 7.94
C MET A 282 10.25 -1.70 9.00
N PRO A 283 11.50 -2.08 8.64
CA PRO A 283 12.62 -2.05 9.57
C PRO A 283 12.80 -0.66 10.19
N VAL A 284 12.95 -0.58 11.50
CA VAL A 284 13.22 0.68 12.21
C VAL A 284 14.73 0.78 12.39
N PRO A 285 15.39 1.73 11.70
CA PRO A 285 16.85 1.86 11.84
C PRO A 285 17.25 2.09 13.30
N SER A 286 18.14 1.24 13.83
CA SER A 286 18.77 1.45 15.12
C SER A 286 19.71 2.64 15.03
N GLY A 287 19.54 3.66 15.87
CA GLY A 287 20.43 4.82 15.94
C GLY A 287 19.73 6.18 15.76
N ARG A 288 20.47 7.20 15.37
CA ARG A 288 20.06 8.62 15.33
C ARG A 288 18.90 8.99 14.35
N PHE A 289 18.18 8.03 13.79
CA PHE A 289 17.05 8.21 12.89
C PHE A 289 15.72 7.96 13.61
N GLY A 290 15.53 8.55 14.73
CA GLY A 290 14.26 8.58 15.44
C GLY A 290 13.85 10.01 15.72
N ILE A 291 12.91 10.20 16.64
CA ILE A 291 12.47 11.51 17.15
C ILE A 291 13.66 12.41 17.56
N HIS A 292 14.78 11.82 17.98
CA HIS A 292 15.99 12.50 18.42
C HIS A 292 17.08 12.65 17.32
N GLY A 293 16.81 12.22 16.08
CA GLY A 293 17.74 12.35 14.95
C GLY A 293 17.22 13.33 13.90
N TRP A 294 18.10 14.12 13.32
CA TRP A 294 17.88 15.02 12.18
C TRP A 294 16.48 15.66 12.08
N GLY A 295 16.25 16.77 12.75
CA GLY A 295 15.07 17.63 12.59
C GLY A 295 13.85 17.22 13.41
N GLY A 296 13.96 16.27 14.32
CA GLY A 296 12.95 16.06 15.36
C GLY A 296 12.93 17.27 16.34
N ASP A 297 11.74 17.71 16.73
CA ASP A 297 11.58 18.74 17.75
C ASP A 297 12.36 18.33 19.00
N GLN A 298 13.36 19.12 19.35
CA GLN A 298 14.22 18.91 20.54
C GLN A 298 13.48 19.15 21.86
N GLN A 299 12.18 19.43 21.82
CA GLN A 299 11.41 19.83 23.00
C GLN A 299 10.82 18.68 23.81
N ASP A 300 10.82 17.45 23.31
CA ASP A 300 10.23 16.28 24.03
C ASP A 300 11.32 15.33 24.60
N GLY A 301 12.48 15.88 24.99
CA GLY A 301 13.71 15.10 25.22
C GLY A 301 13.75 14.19 26.44
N ASP A 302 12.87 14.26 27.42
CA ASP A 302 13.08 13.58 28.72
C ASP A 302 11.98 12.62 29.19
N ASP A 303 10.81 12.57 28.56
CA ASP A 303 9.68 11.79 29.10
C ASP A 303 9.49 10.38 28.53
N PHE A 304 10.27 9.96 27.53
CA PHE A 304 10.08 8.64 26.88
C PHE A 304 11.03 7.53 27.36
N ALA A 305 11.85 7.78 28.36
CA ALA A 305 12.90 6.84 28.78
C ALA A 305 12.47 5.77 29.80
N THR A 306 11.23 5.75 30.27
CA THR A 306 10.84 4.94 31.45
C THR A 306 9.54 4.14 31.33
N SER A 307 9.13 3.67 30.16
CA SER A 307 8.06 2.66 30.11
C SER A 307 8.58 1.31 29.61
N ASP A 308 8.39 0.27 30.40
CA ASP A 308 8.93 -1.09 30.24
C ASP A 308 8.39 -1.87 29.00
N ILE A 309 7.59 -1.28 28.14
CA ILE A 309 7.17 -1.87 26.88
C ILE A 309 7.68 -0.99 25.74
N LYS A 310 8.88 -1.30 25.25
CA LYS A 310 9.46 -0.66 24.06
C LYS A 310 8.65 -1.03 22.81
N ARG A 311 7.64 -0.22 22.47
CA ARG A 311 7.01 -0.27 21.16
C ARG A 311 8.02 0.18 20.10
N SER A 312 8.16 -0.61 19.06
CA SER A 312 9.00 -0.27 17.93
C SER A 312 8.15 0.44 16.88
N ILE A 313 8.06 1.77 16.93
CA ILE A 313 7.30 2.55 15.95
C ILE A 313 8.25 3.50 15.24
N CYS A 314 8.23 3.51 13.90
CA CYS A 314 9.06 4.42 13.11
C CYS A 314 8.56 5.86 13.23
N TYR A 315 9.44 6.83 12.95
CA TYR A 315 9.12 8.25 13.07
C TYR A 315 7.84 8.66 12.33
N GLY A 316 7.66 8.23 11.07
CA GLY A 316 6.47 8.58 10.30
C GLY A 316 5.18 8.03 10.93
N CYS A 317 5.20 6.78 11.39
CA CYS A 317 4.05 6.17 12.05
C CYS A 317 3.73 6.81 13.41
N THR A 318 4.75 7.25 14.17
CA THR A 318 4.55 8.03 15.41
C THR A 318 3.77 9.32 15.15
N ARG A 319 3.99 9.96 14.00
CA ARG A 319 3.26 11.19 13.63
C ARG A 319 1.81 10.93 13.22
N SER A 320 1.50 9.73 12.77
CA SER A 320 0.15 9.34 12.34
C SER A 320 -0.70 8.76 13.48
N MET A 321 -0.09 8.25 14.55
CA MET A 321 -0.79 7.65 15.68
C MET A 321 -1.10 8.65 16.80
N PRO A 322 -2.22 8.49 17.52
CA PRO A 322 -2.53 9.32 18.68
C PRO A 322 -1.54 9.05 19.81
N LYS A 323 -1.21 10.08 20.60
CA LYS A 323 -0.28 9.96 21.74
C LYS A 323 -0.73 8.87 22.74
N THR A 324 -2.02 8.71 22.96
CA THR A 324 -2.60 7.68 23.83
C THR A 324 -2.29 6.25 23.38
N ALA A 325 -2.23 6.00 22.08
CA ALA A 325 -1.84 4.69 21.53
C ALA A 325 -0.35 4.41 21.66
N LEU A 326 0.47 5.44 21.85
CA LEU A 326 1.93 5.34 22.01
C LEU A 326 2.34 5.14 23.48
N THR A 327 1.53 5.61 24.42
CA THR A 327 1.79 5.59 25.87
C THR A 327 1.03 4.50 26.62
N ALA A 328 0.17 3.72 25.95
CA ALA A 328 -0.63 2.71 26.64
C ALA A 328 0.28 1.61 27.21
N ASN A 329 0.31 1.55 28.49
CA ASN A 329 0.45 0.54 29.51
C ASN A 329 1.51 0.88 30.55
N GLY A 330 1.09 1.68 31.48
CA GLY A 330 1.59 1.67 32.83
C GLY A 330 0.36 1.79 33.74
N ASN A 331 -0.25 0.67 34.08
CA ASN A 331 -0.95 0.40 35.36
C ASN A 331 -0.86 -1.07 35.64
#